data_c18e4f4a820b4bd05193c7b145fa5e31
#
_entry.id   c18e4f4a820b4bd05193c7b145fa5e31
#
_cell.length_a   1.000
_cell.length_b   1.000
_cell.length_c   1.000
_cell.angle_alpha   90.00
_cell.angle_beta   90.00
_cell.angle_gamma   90.00
#
_symmetry.space_group_name_H-M   'P 1'
#
loop_
_entity.id
_entity.type
_entity.pdbx_description
1 polymer ?
#
loop_
_entity_poly.entity_id
_entity_poly.type
_entity_poly.pdbx_seq_one_letter_code
_entity_poly.pdbx_strand_id
1 'polypeptide(L)'
;MNHYYGEGAPDAPSDEDILAYVSDELKIAYKAKHILLKTVDTSKPIKDEDGNATGEYEKLDDATIAQKKATAEDILSQLQAADDKEALFDELMAQYSEDTDSSGNVNSPDGYEAQSGQMVEAFETAALALQPGEISGIVESPFGYHIILRLPILAADYRDQYVSYLMTQRQQGWLNDYPVETNDAYKKIDPAAFYTQLTALRTTVQNEVTAAQGESSGDSSSSSSGSASSSSSSAS
;
A
#
# COMPACT_ATOMS: atom_id res chain seq x y z
N MET A 1 -0.50 -12.24 19.97
CA MET A 1 0.62 -11.60 19.29
C MET A 1 1.47 -10.75 20.24
N ASN A 2 0.93 -9.77 20.93
CA ASN A 2 1.69 -8.85 21.79
C ASN A 2 2.47 -9.50 22.96
N HIS A 3 2.17 -10.73 23.35
CA HIS A 3 2.82 -11.39 24.49
C HIS A 3 4.29 -11.78 24.18
N TYR A 4 4.61 -12.14 22.93
CA TYR A 4 5.96 -12.58 22.54
C TYR A 4 6.76 -11.51 21.81
N TYR A 5 6.11 -10.76 20.91
CA TYR A 5 6.75 -9.84 19.97
C TYR A 5 6.30 -8.38 20.12
N GLY A 6 5.42 -8.06 21.09
CA GLY A 6 5.03 -6.70 21.39
C GLY A 6 6.18 -5.87 21.97
N GLU A 7 6.03 -4.56 21.97
CA GLU A 7 7.02 -3.66 22.55
C GLU A 7 7.32 -4.03 24.01
N GLY A 8 8.61 -4.22 24.33
CA GLY A 8 9.06 -4.66 25.65
C GLY A 8 8.91 -6.16 25.93
N ALA A 9 8.42 -6.98 24.99
CA ALA A 9 8.38 -8.42 25.13
C ALA A 9 9.78 -9.03 25.00
N PRO A 10 10.04 -10.24 25.60
CA PRO A 10 11.36 -10.87 25.56
C PRO A 10 11.91 -11.12 24.15
N ASP A 11 11.01 -11.43 23.20
CA ASP A 11 11.34 -11.75 21.81
C ASP A 11 10.95 -10.58 20.86
N ALA A 12 10.81 -9.35 21.40
CA ALA A 12 10.52 -8.18 20.58
C ALA A 12 11.65 -7.93 19.58
N PRO A 13 11.35 -7.83 18.28
CA PRO A 13 12.38 -7.60 17.27
C PRO A 13 12.99 -6.22 17.41
N SER A 14 14.30 -6.14 17.19
CA SER A 14 15.01 -4.87 17.09
C SER A 14 14.72 -4.20 15.73
N ASP A 15 14.96 -2.90 15.64
CA ASP A 15 14.87 -2.17 14.37
C ASP A 15 15.91 -2.71 13.36
N GLU A 16 17.07 -3.16 13.82
CA GLU A 16 18.10 -3.78 12.98
C GLU A 16 17.59 -5.09 12.34
N ASP A 17 16.93 -5.97 13.13
CA ASP A 17 16.34 -7.21 12.62
C ASP A 17 15.25 -6.93 11.58
N ILE A 18 14.43 -5.91 11.83
CA ILE A 18 13.37 -5.52 10.91
C ILE A 18 13.95 -4.98 9.60
N LEU A 19 14.95 -4.10 9.66
CA LEU A 19 15.61 -3.54 8.47
C LEU A 19 16.38 -4.62 7.69
N ALA A 20 16.97 -5.59 8.38
CA ALA A 20 17.56 -6.77 7.74
C ALA A 20 16.51 -7.59 6.98
N TYR A 21 15.35 -7.81 7.58
CA TYR A 21 14.22 -8.47 6.91
C TYR A 21 13.76 -7.70 5.65
N VAL A 22 13.68 -6.36 5.72
CA VAL A 22 13.30 -5.53 4.58
C VAL A 22 14.30 -5.68 3.43
N SER A 23 15.60 -5.70 3.73
CA SER A 23 16.65 -5.86 2.71
C SER A 23 16.75 -7.29 2.19
N ASP A 24 16.66 -8.30 3.08
CA ASP A 24 17.03 -9.67 2.77
C ASP A 24 15.85 -10.51 2.29
N GLU A 25 14.65 -10.26 2.80
CA GLU A 25 13.45 -11.03 2.41
C GLU A 25 12.57 -10.23 1.44
N LEU A 26 12.28 -8.95 1.73
CA LEU A 26 11.47 -8.12 0.85
C LEU A 26 12.26 -7.58 -0.34
N LYS A 27 13.61 -7.58 -0.26
CA LYS A 27 14.52 -7.07 -1.30
C LYS A 27 14.32 -5.58 -1.63
N ILE A 28 13.75 -4.81 -0.70
CA ILE A 28 13.55 -3.37 -0.88
C ILE A 28 14.92 -2.70 -0.74
N ALA A 29 15.40 -2.14 -1.85
CA ALA A 29 16.69 -1.46 -1.91
C ALA A 29 16.58 0.02 -1.53
N TYR A 30 15.44 0.65 -1.85
CA TYR A 30 15.20 2.06 -1.56
C TYR A 30 13.73 2.42 -1.60
N LYS A 31 13.39 3.56 -0.96
CA LYS A 31 12.08 4.20 -1.03
C LYS A 31 12.25 5.62 -1.57
N ALA A 32 11.45 6.02 -2.55
CA ALA A 32 11.55 7.35 -3.16
C ALA A 32 10.23 7.84 -3.72
N LYS A 33 9.98 9.14 -3.62
CA LYS A 33 8.94 9.87 -4.38
C LYS A 33 9.56 10.48 -5.61
N HIS A 34 8.76 10.79 -6.63
CA HIS A 34 9.24 11.54 -7.78
C HIS A 34 8.18 12.43 -8.42
N ILE A 35 8.65 13.48 -9.06
CA ILE A 35 7.90 14.30 -10.00
C ILE A 35 8.35 13.89 -11.39
N LEU A 36 7.44 13.40 -12.23
CA LEU A 36 7.71 13.03 -13.62
C LEU A 36 7.07 14.03 -14.57
N LEU A 37 7.86 14.60 -15.45
CA LEU A 37 7.42 15.39 -16.60
C LEU A 37 7.71 14.60 -17.87
N LYS A 38 6.68 13.97 -18.46
CA LYS A 38 6.82 13.10 -19.62
C LYS A 38 7.28 13.85 -20.85
N THR A 39 8.26 13.29 -21.57
CA THR A 39 8.73 13.77 -22.88
C THR A 39 8.29 12.85 -24.01
N VAL A 40 7.48 11.86 -23.68
CA VAL A 40 6.94 10.86 -24.61
C VAL A 40 5.43 10.72 -24.43
N ASP A 41 4.75 10.31 -25.46
CA ASP A 41 3.32 9.94 -25.45
C ASP A 41 3.19 8.44 -25.14
N THR A 42 2.93 8.12 -23.87
CA THR A 42 2.79 6.74 -23.40
C THR A 42 1.58 5.98 -23.97
N SER A 43 0.66 6.69 -24.66
CA SER A 43 -0.42 6.06 -25.40
C SER A 43 0.00 5.53 -26.79
N LYS A 44 1.21 5.90 -27.22
CA LYS A 44 1.77 5.56 -28.55
C LYS A 44 3.06 4.75 -28.43
N PRO A 45 2.97 3.45 -28.10
CA PRO A 45 4.15 2.59 -28.05
C PRO A 45 4.73 2.38 -29.44
N ILE A 46 6.06 2.46 -29.54
CA ILE A 46 6.80 2.10 -30.75
C ILE A 46 6.78 0.58 -30.87
N LYS A 47 6.50 0.07 -32.09
CA LYS A 47 6.46 -1.34 -32.39
C LYS A 47 7.60 -1.74 -33.30
N ASP A 48 8.11 -2.94 -33.13
CA ASP A 48 9.07 -3.56 -34.02
C ASP A 48 8.42 -4.03 -35.36
N GLU A 49 9.22 -4.61 -36.25
CA GLU A 49 8.76 -5.12 -37.57
C GLU A 49 7.72 -6.25 -37.42
N ASP A 50 7.73 -6.98 -36.29
CA ASP A 50 6.82 -8.08 -35.99
C ASP A 50 5.53 -7.59 -35.29
N GLY A 51 5.43 -6.27 -34.98
CA GLY A 51 4.27 -5.63 -34.33
C GLY A 51 4.28 -5.71 -32.82
N ASN A 52 5.37 -6.16 -32.18
CA ASN A 52 5.51 -6.19 -30.74
C ASN A 52 5.94 -4.81 -30.21
N ALA A 53 5.50 -4.45 -29.00
CA ALA A 53 5.95 -3.21 -28.35
C ALA A 53 7.44 -3.33 -27.99
N THR A 54 8.23 -2.31 -28.37
CA THR A 54 9.66 -2.24 -28.08
C THR A 54 9.96 -1.80 -26.63
N GLY A 55 8.97 -1.31 -25.91
CA GLY A 55 9.13 -0.63 -24.62
C GLY A 55 9.43 0.87 -24.75
N GLU A 56 9.57 1.37 -25.98
CA GLU A 56 9.74 2.79 -26.27
C GLU A 56 8.42 3.44 -26.71
N TYR A 57 8.35 4.76 -26.62
CA TYR A 57 7.17 5.56 -26.95
C TYR A 57 7.53 6.70 -27.90
N GLU A 58 6.53 7.20 -28.65
CA GLU A 58 6.72 8.35 -29.51
C GLU A 58 7.10 9.60 -28.67
N LYS A 59 8.15 10.29 -29.09
CA LYS A 59 8.54 11.57 -28.45
C LYS A 59 7.52 12.66 -28.73
N LEU A 60 7.31 13.51 -27.73
CA LEU A 60 6.60 14.76 -27.93
C LEU A 60 7.40 15.71 -28.83
N ASP A 61 6.79 16.76 -29.31
CA ASP A 61 7.50 17.76 -30.12
C ASP A 61 8.54 18.54 -29.29
N ASP A 62 9.57 19.04 -29.97
CA ASP A 62 10.72 19.69 -29.34
C ASP A 62 10.33 20.90 -28.49
N ALA A 63 9.29 21.65 -28.87
CA ALA A 63 8.81 22.81 -28.13
C ALA A 63 8.18 22.41 -26.82
N THR A 64 7.38 21.34 -26.84
CA THR A 64 6.79 20.75 -25.62
C THR A 64 7.87 20.17 -24.70
N ILE A 65 8.85 19.46 -25.25
CA ILE A 65 9.99 18.93 -24.46
C ILE A 65 10.78 20.07 -23.80
N ALA A 66 11.06 21.13 -24.53
CA ALA A 66 11.75 22.30 -23.98
C ALA A 66 10.95 22.99 -22.85
N GLN A 67 9.63 23.07 -23.00
CA GLN A 67 8.75 23.60 -21.95
C GLN A 67 8.76 22.69 -20.70
N LYS A 68 8.71 21.36 -20.88
CA LYS A 68 8.81 20.41 -19.77
C LYS A 68 10.12 20.56 -19.00
N LYS A 69 11.23 20.74 -19.74
CA LYS A 69 12.54 20.98 -19.14
C LYS A 69 12.56 22.26 -18.31
N ALA A 70 12.05 23.36 -18.86
CA ALA A 70 11.96 24.63 -18.15
C ALA A 70 11.08 24.51 -16.89
N THR A 71 9.99 23.74 -16.94
CA THR A 71 9.15 23.47 -15.78
C THR A 71 9.92 22.65 -14.73
N ALA A 72 10.70 21.64 -15.13
CA ALA A 72 11.54 20.87 -14.20
C ALA A 72 12.60 21.76 -13.52
N GLU A 73 13.22 22.67 -14.27
CA GLU A 73 14.18 23.63 -13.74
C GLU A 73 13.56 24.58 -12.71
N ASP A 74 12.34 25.06 -12.98
CA ASP A 74 11.58 25.91 -12.06
C ASP A 74 11.20 25.17 -10.78
N ILE A 75 10.65 23.96 -10.89
CA ILE A 75 10.35 23.08 -9.74
C ILE A 75 11.59 22.86 -8.88
N LEU A 76 12.71 22.51 -9.51
CA LEU A 76 13.96 22.26 -8.77
C LEU A 76 14.45 23.53 -8.05
N SER A 77 14.33 24.69 -8.69
CA SER A 77 14.69 25.98 -8.08
C SER A 77 13.82 26.31 -6.86
N GLN A 78 12.50 26.03 -6.93
CA GLN A 78 11.60 26.20 -5.79
C GLN A 78 11.97 25.28 -4.63
N LEU A 79 12.23 24.00 -4.92
CA LEU A 79 12.63 23.02 -3.91
C LEU A 79 13.97 23.37 -3.25
N GLN A 80 14.92 23.91 -4.01
CA GLN A 80 16.22 24.35 -3.45
C GLN A 80 16.08 25.54 -2.51
N ALA A 81 15.12 26.43 -2.76
CA ALA A 81 14.88 27.63 -1.97
C ALA A 81 13.98 27.39 -0.75
N ALA A 82 13.30 26.24 -0.67
CA ALA A 82 12.34 25.95 0.39
C ALA A 82 13.02 25.59 1.71
N ASP A 83 12.42 26.02 2.82
CA ASP A 83 12.77 25.62 4.16
C ASP A 83 12.27 24.20 4.46
N ASP A 84 11.01 23.89 4.12
CA ASP A 84 10.41 22.56 4.19
C ASP A 84 10.30 21.96 2.77
N LYS A 85 11.34 21.22 2.41
CA LYS A 85 11.47 20.65 1.07
C LYS A 85 10.51 19.48 0.84
N GLU A 86 10.20 18.71 1.88
CA GLU A 86 9.35 17.52 1.77
C GLU A 86 7.89 17.92 1.56
N ALA A 87 7.38 18.86 2.36
CA ALA A 87 6.02 19.37 2.19
C ALA A 87 5.82 20.04 0.82
N LEU A 88 6.79 20.87 0.39
CA LEU A 88 6.73 21.49 -0.94
C LEU A 88 6.85 20.46 -2.06
N PHE A 89 7.64 19.40 -1.87
CA PHE A 89 7.76 18.33 -2.85
C PHE A 89 6.42 17.63 -3.09
N ASP A 90 5.67 17.35 -2.02
CA ASP A 90 4.35 16.73 -2.12
C ASP A 90 3.33 17.64 -2.85
N GLU A 91 3.35 18.94 -2.57
CA GLU A 91 2.52 19.93 -3.28
C GLU A 91 2.84 19.99 -4.78
N LEU A 92 4.13 20.09 -5.13
CA LEU A 92 4.59 20.15 -6.51
C LEU A 92 4.38 18.82 -7.24
N MET A 93 4.53 17.69 -6.55
CA MET A 93 4.24 16.37 -7.09
C MET A 93 2.76 16.22 -7.43
N ALA A 94 1.87 16.63 -6.54
CA ALA A 94 0.43 16.61 -6.80
C ALA A 94 0.02 17.54 -7.95
N GLN A 95 0.74 18.67 -8.14
CA GLN A 95 0.43 19.66 -9.17
C GLN A 95 1.01 19.31 -10.55
N TYR A 96 2.21 18.77 -10.60
CA TYR A 96 2.98 18.65 -11.84
C TYR A 96 3.31 17.23 -12.27
N SER A 97 3.27 16.25 -11.36
CA SER A 97 3.66 14.89 -11.75
C SER A 97 2.67 14.30 -12.73
N GLU A 98 3.21 13.77 -13.83
CA GLU A 98 2.45 13.06 -14.87
C GLU A 98 2.54 11.54 -14.69
N ASP A 99 3.14 11.06 -13.59
CA ASP A 99 3.03 9.68 -13.16
C ASP A 99 1.72 9.49 -12.40
N THR A 100 0.66 9.27 -13.16
CA THR A 100 -0.71 9.20 -12.64
C THR A 100 -1.42 7.93 -13.07
N ASP A 101 -2.40 7.53 -12.25
CA ASP A 101 -3.35 6.47 -12.58
C ASP A 101 -4.36 6.92 -13.65
N SER A 102 -5.26 6.02 -14.04
CA SER A 102 -6.32 6.31 -15.02
C SER A 102 -7.34 7.36 -14.56
N SER A 103 -7.38 7.68 -13.28
CA SER A 103 -8.25 8.70 -12.68
C SER A 103 -7.56 10.06 -12.54
N GLY A 104 -6.26 10.14 -12.85
CA GLY A 104 -5.45 11.35 -12.75
C GLY A 104 -4.82 11.56 -11.37
N ASN A 105 -4.91 10.60 -10.45
CA ASN A 105 -4.22 10.69 -9.17
C ASN A 105 -2.76 10.28 -9.33
N VAL A 106 -1.87 10.94 -8.60
CA VAL A 106 -0.45 10.58 -8.57
C VAL A 106 -0.29 9.12 -8.08
N ASN A 107 0.50 8.35 -8.81
CA ASN A 107 0.87 7.01 -8.41
C ASN A 107 1.80 7.06 -7.18
N SER A 108 1.56 6.17 -6.21
CA SER A 108 2.40 6.03 -5.01
C SER A 108 2.74 7.38 -4.34
N PRO A 109 1.76 8.15 -3.87
CA PRO A 109 2.00 9.46 -3.25
C PRO A 109 2.88 9.37 -2.00
N ASP A 110 2.90 8.21 -1.32
CA ASP A 110 3.76 7.92 -0.17
C ASP A 110 5.15 7.39 -0.56
N GLY A 111 5.42 7.31 -1.86
CA GLY A 111 6.68 6.84 -2.43
C GLY A 111 6.64 5.38 -2.89
N TYR A 112 7.51 5.07 -3.83
CA TYR A 112 7.77 3.73 -4.32
C TYR A 112 8.78 3.02 -3.45
N GLU A 113 8.47 1.80 -3.04
CA GLU A 113 9.41 0.86 -2.45
C GLU A 113 9.93 -0.03 -3.57
N ALA A 114 11.18 0.16 -3.95
CA ALA A 114 11.73 -0.46 -5.13
C ALA A 114 12.80 -1.49 -4.81
N GLN A 115 12.74 -2.62 -5.50
CA GLN A 115 13.81 -3.60 -5.55
C GLN A 115 14.85 -3.17 -6.59
N SER A 116 16.08 -3.67 -6.46
CA SER A 116 17.14 -3.40 -7.43
C SER A 116 16.76 -3.94 -8.82
N GLY A 117 16.94 -3.12 -9.86
CA GLY A 117 16.57 -3.45 -11.23
C GLY A 117 15.08 -3.33 -11.57
N GLN A 118 14.26 -2.88 -10.66
CA GLN A 118 12.82 -2.72 -10.87
C GLN A 118 12.48 -1.43 -11.61
N MET A 119 13.23 -0.36 -11.37
CA MET A 119 13.03 0.94 -12.01
C MET A 119 14.01 1.15 -13.17
N VAL A 120 13.75 2.13 -14.02
CA VAL A 120 14.68 2.48 -15.10
C VAL A 120 16.03 2.90 -14.52
N GLU A 121 17.12 2.48 -15.17
CA GLU A 121 18.49 2.60 -14.68
C GLU A 121 18.86 4.03 -14.23
N ALA A 122 18.49 5.04 -15.01
CA ALA A 122 18.78 6.43 -14.68
C ALA A 122 18.10 6.87 -13.36
N PHE A 123 16.86 6.45 -13.15
CA PHE A 123 16.12 6.72 -11.92
C PHE A 123 16.75 6.00 -10.72
N GLU A 124 16.99 4.68 -10.85
CA GLU A 124 17.56 3.87 -9.79
C GLU A 124 18.94 4.38 -9.37
N THR A 125 19.82 4.66 -10.34
CA THR A 125 21.15 5.20 -10.08
C THR A 125 21.07 6.51 -9.30
N ALA A 126 20.19 7.41 -9.70
CA ALA A 126 20.02 8.69 -9.01
C ALA A 126 19.45 8.50 -7.61
N ALA A 127 18.40 7.65 -7.46
CA ALA A 127 17.77 7.40 -6.17
C ALA A 127 18.74 6.75 -5.15
N LEU A 128 19.58 5.82 -5.61
CA LEU A 128 20.58 5.16 -4.76
C LEU A 128 21.74 6.08 -4.37
N ALA A 129 22.06 7.09 -5.18
CA ALA A 129 23.11 8.08 -4.87
C ALA A 129 22.69 9.08 -3.78
N LEU A 130 21.39 9.23 -3.54
CA LEU A 130 20.84 10.17 -2.56
C LEU A 130 20.84 9.56 -1.15
N GLN A 131 21.04 10.39 -0.13
CA GLN A 131 20.72 10.06 1.25
C GLN A 131 19.21 10.29 1.51
N PRO A 132 18.61 9.60 2.51
CA PRO A 132 17.23 9.89 2.92
C PRO A 132 17.02 11.38 3.24
N GLY A 133 15.98 11.98 2.66
CA GLY A 133 15.66 13.41 2.73
C GLY A 133 16.32 14.27 1.65
N GLU A 134 17.21 13.71 0.84
CA GLU A 134 17.83 14.45 -0.26
C GLU A 134 16.98 14.41 -1.53
N ILE A 135 17.05 15.51 -2.30
CA ILE A 135 16.39 15.67 -3.60
C ILE A 135 17.44 15.65 -4.69
N SER A 136 17.17 14.92 -5.77
CA SER A 136 18.06 14.86 -6.94
C SER A 136 18.08 16.18 -7.74
N GLY A 137 19.03 16.29 -8.65
CA GLY A 137 18.88 17.16 -9.82
C GLY A 137 17.80 16.65 -10.78
N ILE A 138 17.74 17.24 -11.98
CA ILE A 138 16.88 16.73 -13.07
C ILE A 138 17.54 15.46 -13.61
N VAL A 139 16.80 14.35 -13.53
CA VAL A 139 17.22 13.02 -14.04
C VAL A 139 16.46 12.74 -15.32
N GLU A 140 17.18 12.54 -16.42
CA GLU A 140 16.60 12.21 -17.73
C GLU A 140 16.47 10.69 -17.89
N SER A 141 15.31 10.22 -18.32
CA SER A 141 14.99 8.83 -18.59
C SER A 141 14.27 8.67 -19.93
N PRO A 142 14.05 7.46 -20.43
CA PRO A 142 13.23 7.22 -21.62
C PRO A 142 11.78 7.74 -21.52
N PHE A 143 11.28 8.01 -20.31
CA PHE A 143 9.93 8.52 -20.08
C PHE A 143 9.87 10.04 -20.00
N GLY A 144 10.97 10.69 -19.58
CA GLY A 144 11.03 12.14 -19.41
C GLY A 144 11.99 12.58 -18.31
N TYR A 145 11.68 13.72 -17.71
CA TYR A 145 12.46 14.34 -16.64
C TYR A 145 11.87 13.97 -15.28
N HIS A 146 12.74 13.47 -14.40
CA HIS A 146 12.39 13.15 -13.02
C HIS A 146 13.12 14.08 -12.06
N ILE A 147 12.43 14.48 -10.99
CA ILE A 147 13.02 15.02 -9.77
C ILE A 147 12.65 14.01 -8.68
N ILE A 148 13.64 13.51 -7.96
CA ILE A 148 13.49 12.37 -7.04
C ILE A 148 13.76 12.84 -5.61
N LEU A 149 12.88 12.52 -4.68
CA LEU A 149 13.09 12.65 -3.25
C LEU A 149 13.34 11.27 -2.65
N ARG A 150 14.52 11.06 -2.07
CA ARG A 150 14.84 9.83 -1.36
C ARG A 150 14.16 9.82 0.01
N LEU A 151 13.38 8.77 0.31
CA LEU A 151 12.73 8.59 1.60
C LEU A 151 13.51 7.61 2.50
N PRO A 152 13.43 7.75 3.82
CA PRO A 152 13.92 6.73 4.72
C PRO A 152 13.06 5.47 4.65
N ILE A 153 13.67 4.31 4.88
CA ILE A 153 12.99 3.07 5.19
C ILE A 153 12.94 2.97 6.72
N LEU A 154 11.76 3.05 7.30
CA LEU A 154 11.58 3.05 8.75
C LEU A 154 11.21 1.65 9.25
N ALA A 155 11.92 1.12 10.23
CA ALA A 155 11.61 -0.18 10.82
C ALA A 155 10.17 -0.25 11.36
N ALA A 156 9.64 0.86 11.86
CA ALA A 156 8.28 0.96 12.37
C ALA A 156 7.22 0.58 11.32
N ASP A 157 7.44 0.91 10.03
CA ASP A 157 6.49 0.65 8.95
C ASP A 157 6.37 -0.86 8.64
N TYR A 158 7.39 -1.65 8.98
CA TYR A 158 7.47 -3.09 8.66
C TYR A 158 7.35 -4.00 9.89
N ARG A 159 7.22 -3.45 11.09
CA ARG A 159 7.21 -4.20 12.35
C ARG A 159 6.13 -5.29 12.36
N ASP A 160 4.91 -4.98 12.01
CA ASP A 160 3.79 -5.93 12.02
C ASP A 160 3.98 -7.03 10.95
N GLN A 161 4.52 -6.67 9.79
CA GLN A 161 4.83 -7.62 8.73
C GLN A 161 5.95 -8.57 9.16
N TYR A 162 7.01 -8.06 9.78
CA TYR A 162 8.10 -8.88 10.30
C TYR A 162 7.65 -9.81 11.42
N VAL A 163 6.83 -9.32 12.36
CA VAL A 163 6.24 -10.16 13.42
C VAL A 163 5.40 -11.29 12.80
N SER A 164 4.61 -11.01 11.77
CA SER A 164 3.84 -12.02 11.05
C SER A 164 4.73 -13.05 10.36
N TYR A 165 5.84 -12.62 9.77
CA TYR A 165 6.87 -13.49 9.20
C TYR A 165 7.48 -14.41 10.28
N LEU A 166 7.93 -13.86 11.42
CA LEU A 166 8.48 -14.64 12.53
C LEU A 166 7.49 -15.68 13.07
N MET A 167 6.22 -15.31 13.20
CA MET A 167 5.16 -16.22 13.61
C MET A 167 5.00 -17.38 12.63
N THR A 168 5.05 -17.10 11.33
CA THR A 168 4.98 -18.10 10.27
C THR A 168 6.19 -19.05 10.34
N GLN A 169 7.39 -18.51 10.49
CA GLN A 169 8.62 -19.30 10.64
C GLN A 169 8.56 -20.21 11.88
N ARG A 170 8.09 -19.69 13.00
CA ARG A 170 7.92 -20.48 14.23
C ARG A 170 6.89 -21.59 14.08
N GLN A 171 5.77 -21.30 13.41
CA GLN A 171 4.75 -22.32 13.11
C GLN A 171 5.29 -23.43 12.21
N GLN A 172 6.05 -23.07 11.17
CA GLN A 172 6.71 -24.05 10.29
C GLN A 172 7.73 -24.90 11.06
N GLY A 173 8.53 -24.29 11.94
CA GLY A 173 9.44 -25.00 12.82
C GLY A 173 8.69 -26.06 13.67
N TRP A 174 7.60 -25.67 14.32
CA TRP A 174 6.79 -26.60 15.11
C TRP A 174 6.20 -27.74 14.28
N LEU A 175 5.71 -27.47 13.07
CA LEU A 175 5.20 -28.51 12.18
C LEU A 175 6.28 -29.49 11.73
N ASN A 176 7.51 -29.04 11.59
CA ASN A 176 8.66 -29.89 11.26
C ASN A 176 9.10 -30.74 12.46
N ASP A 177 9.15 -30.13 13.66
CA ASP A 177 9.57 -30.79 14.89
C ASP A 177 8.50 -31.79 15.42
N TYR A 178 7.23 -31.47 15.19
CA TYR A 178 6.06 -32.23 15.61
C TYR A 178 5.17 -32.55 14.41
N PRO A 179 5.59 -33.47 13.52
CA PRO A 179 4.81 -33.84 12.34
C PRO A 179 3.45 -34.43 12.79
N VAL A 180 2.39 -33.93 12.15
CA VAL A 180 1.04 -34.43 12.43
C VAL A 180 0.91 -35.86 11.89
N GLU A 181 0.83 -36.85 12.79
CA GLU A 181 0.50 -38.21 12.43
C GLU A 181 -1.01 -38.33 12.20
N THR A 182 -1.40 -38.64 10.97
CA THR A 182 -2.80 -38.83 10.61
C THR A 182 -3.16 -40.33 10.68
N ASN A 183 -4.23 -40.64 11.37
CA ASN A 183 -4.76 -42.02 11.42
C ASN A 183 -5.51 -42.36 10.10
N ASP A 184 -5.86 -43.64 9.93
CA ASP A 184 -6.53 -44.12 8.71
C ASP A 184 -7.93 -43.52 8.50
N ALA A 185 -8.59 -43.10 9.55
CA ALA A 185 -9.89 -42.38 9.42
C ALA A 185 -9.69 -40.99 8.81
N TYR A 186 -8.67 -40.25 9.24
CA TYR A 186 -8.33 -38.94 8.69
C TYR A 186 -7.94 -39.04 7.22
N LYS A 187 -7.14 -40.05 6.83
CA LYS A 187 -6.73 -40.29 5.43
C LYS A 187 -7.90 -40.57 4.47
N LYS A 188 -9.05 -40.99 5.01
CA LYS A 188 -10.26 -41.27 4.24
C LYS A 188 -11.18 -40.07 4.11
N ILE A 189 -10.88 -38.95 4.79
CA ILE A 189 -11.66 -37.73 4.69
C ILE A 189 -11.39 -37.13 3.30
N ASP A 190 -12.46 -36.90 2.52
CA ASP A 190 -12.40 -36.05 1.34
C ASP A 190 -12.37 -34.58 1.80
N PRO A 191 -11.27 -33.85 1.60
CA PRO A 191 -11.16 -32.47 2.06
C PRO A 191 -12.22 -31.54 1.44
N ALA A 192 -12.60 -31.77 0.17
CA ALA A 192 -13.58 -30.95 -0.52
C ALA A 192 -14.99 -31.18 0.04
N ALA A 193 -15.35 -32.45 0.26
CA ALA A 193 -16.64 -32.80 0.86
C ALA A 193 -16.72 -32.30 2.31
N PHE A 194 -15.64 -32.45 3.09
CA PHE A 194 -15.57 -31.95 4.46
C PHE A 194 -15.72 -30.43 4.53
N TYR A 195 -14.99 -29.68 3.66
CA TYR A 195 -15.08 -28.23 3.60
C TYR A 195 -16.49 -27.75 3.21
N THR A 196 -17.14 -28.43 2.27
CA THR A 196 -18.53 -28.14 1.86
C THR A 196 -19.49 -28.33 3.04
N GLN A 197 -19.36 -29.44 3.78
CA GLN A 197 -20.20 -29.71 4.95
C GLN A 197 -19.95 -28.70 6.08
N LEU A 198 -18.69 -28.35 6.33
CA LEU A 198 -18.32 -27.34 7.33
C LEU A 198 -18.91 -25.96 6.99
N THR A 199 -18.85 -25.58 5.73
CA THR A 199 -19.41 -24.30 5.25
C THR A 199 -20.93 -24.27 5.39
N ALA A 200 -21.61 -25.35 5.02
CA ALA A 200 -23.06 -25.50 5.19
C ALA A 200 -23.45 -25.42 6.67
N LEU A 201 -22.73 -26.11 7.55
CA LEU A 201 -22.97 -26.06 8.99
C LEU A 201 -22.77 -24.66 9.58
N ARG A 202 -21.71 -23.98 9.19
CA ARG A 202 -21.47 -22.57 9.60
C ARG A 202 -22.61 -21.66 9.18
N THR A 203 -23.10 -21.80 7.95
CA THR A 203 -24.23 -21.00 7.45
C THR A 203 -25.50 -21.28 8.25
N THR A 204 -25.76 -22.55 8.58
CA THR A 204 -26.93 -22.93 9.40
C THR A 204 -26.85 -22.30 10.79
N VAL A 205 -25.70 -22.46 11.47
CA VAL A 205 -25.49 -21.86 12.81
C VAL A 205 -25.61 -20.35 12.77
N GLN A 206 -25.04 -19.69 11.75
CA GLN A 206 -25.16 -18.24 11.59
C GLN A 206 -26.60 -17.79 11.43
N ASN A 207 -27.39 -18.53 10.64
CA ASN A 207 -28.80 -18.22 10.44
C ASN A 207 -29.62 -18.42 11.74
N GLU A 208 -29.34 -19.46 12.52
CA GLU A 208 -29.97 -19.72 13.82
C GLU A 208 -29.64 -18.61 14.83
N VAL A 209 -28.38 -18.18 14.89
CA VAL A 209 -27.93 -17.06 15.75
C VAL A 209 -28.63 -15.77 15.35
N THR A 210 -28.73 -15.50 14.07
CA THR A 210 -29.40 -14.28 13.55
C THR A 210 -30.90 -14.31 13.86
N ALA A 211 -31.56 -15.46 13.71
CA ALA A 211 -32.98 -15.63 14.04
C ALA A 211 -33.23 -15.42 15.55
N ALA A 212 -32.40 -16.01 16.40
CA ALA A 212 -32.50 -15.86 17.86
C ALA A 212 -32.27 -14.41 18.32
N GLN A 213 -31.39 -13.66 17.64
CA GLN A 213 -31.17 -12.23 17.89
C GLN A 213 -32.34 -11.37 17.42
N GLY A 214 -33.01 -11.75 16.31
CA GLY A 214 -34.20 -11.09 15.80
C GLY A 214 -35.42 -11.21 16.72
N GLU A 215 -35.58 -12.35 17.36
CA GLU A 215 -36.69 -12.58 18.33
C GLU A 215 -36.50 -11.80 19.62
N SER A 216 -35.25 -11.53 20.05
CA SER A 216 -34.97 -10.78 21.27
C SER A 216 -35.18 -9.26 21.11
N SER A 217 -35.25 -8.75 19.89
CA SER A 217 -35.48 -7.33 19.59
C SER A 217 -36.94 -6.96 19.29
N GLY A 218 -37.86 -7.96 19.25
CA GLY A 218 -39.27 -7.78 18.93
C GLY A 218 -40.19 -7.47 20.13
N ASP A 219 -39.73 -7.61 21.39
CA ASP A 219 -40.62 -7.53 22.56
C ASP A 219 -40.48 -6.25 23.42
N SER A 220 -40.04 -5.15 22.84
CA SER A 220 -39.93 -3.86 23.58
C SER A 220 -40.68 -2.69 22.96
N SER A 221 -41.73 -2.96 22.15
CA SER A 221 -42.58 -1.88 21.62
C SER A 221 -44.07 -2.17 21.69
N SER A 222 -44.65 -2.38 22.89
CA SER A 222 -46.08 -2.28 23.10
C SER A 222 -46.45 -2.00 24.56
N SER A 223 -46.43 -0.75 24.98
CA SER A 223 -47.24 -0.11 26.03
C SER A 223 -46.74 1.33 26.15
N SER A 224 -47.45 2.35 25.96
CA SER A 224 -48.78 2.70 26.33
C SER A 224 -49.16 4.02 25.65
N SER A 225 -50.23 4.04 24.89
CA SER A 225 -51.00 5.22 24.58
C SER A 225 -52.04 5.40 25.69
N GLY A 226 -51.82 6.33 26.56
CA GLY A 226 -52.82 6.78 27.56
C GLY A 226 -53.17 8.22 27.30
N SER A 227 -54.29 8.44 26.66
CA SER A 227 -54.94 9.72 26.55
C SER A 227 -55.28 10.29 27.93
N ALA A 228 -54.94 11.54 28.18
CA ALA A 228 -55.65 12.36 29.11
C ALA A 228 -55.74 13.79 28.58
N SER A 229 -56.89 14.07 28.06
CA SER A 229 -57.38 15.41 27.83
C SER A 229 -57.75 16.06 29.15
N SER A 230 -57.31 17.28 29.42
CA SER A 230 -58.01 18.21 30.32
C SER A 230 -57.76 19.62 29.82
N SER A 231 -58.93 20.19 29.47
CA SER A 231 -59.22 21.56 29.20
C SER A 231 -59.22 22.40 30.50
N SER A 232 -58.79 23.63 30.40
CA SER A 232 -59.37 24.85 31.06
C SER A 232 -58.42 26.02 30.80
N SER A 233 -58.75 26.97 30.02
CA SER A 233 -59.62 28.16 30.22
C SER A 233 -58.97 29.22 31.09
N SER A 234 -58.72 30.35 30.44
CA SER A 234 -58.99 31.75 30.74
C SER A 234 -58.17 32.54 31.77
N ALA A 235 -57.78 33.67 31.25
CA ALA A 235 -57.92 35.05 31.78
C ALA A 235 -56.78 35.65 32.58
N SER A 236 -56.32 36.65 32.12
CA SER A 236 -56.17 38.09 32.32
C SER A 236 -54.89 38.60 31.74
#